data_fa4dcc381f6f22f9d3a01c5e30aa2918
#
_entry.id   fa4dcc381f6f22f9d3a01c5e30aa2918
#
_cell.length_a   1.000
_cell.length_b   1.000
_cell.length_c   1.000
_cell.angle_alpha   90.00
_cell.angle_beta   90.00
_cell.angle_gamma   90.00
#
_symmetry.space_group_name_H-M   'P 1'
#
loop_
_entity.id
_entity.type
_entity.pdbx_description
1 polymer ?
#
loop_
_entity_poly.entity_id
_entity_poly.type
_entity_poly.pdbx_seq_one_letter_code
_entity_poly.pdbx_strand_id
1 'polypeptide(L)'
;MEEGEKKIRQEDCNEDNLGAGILTVTNKRIAFDKTRGRIMDFSKKFDETVINTKLNDVIKVWKEGWIIKKVCIKIKDNDGQKDYKFGVFSNGSWLETLQEAIEEFKN
;
A
#
# COMPACT_ATOMS: atom_id res chain seq x y z
N MET A 1 13.78 7.35 1.14
CA MET A 1 13.58 6.25 2.10
C MET A 1 14.54 6.40 3.25
N GLU A 2 14.18 5.80 4.35
CA GLU A 2 15.05 5.86 5.53
C GLU A 2 16.26 4.98 5.33
N GLU A 3 17.26 5.25 6.12
CA GLU A 3 18.46 4.45 6.08
C GLU A 3 18.11 3.01 6.48
N GLY A 4 18.59 2.07 5.74
CA GLY A 4 18.28 0.66 5.99
C GLY A 4 16.94 0.21 5.42
N GLU A 5 16.18 1.13 4.84
CA GLU A 5 14.89 0.77 4.28
C GLU A 5 15.08 0.25 2.86
N LYS A 6 14.42 -0.87 2.56
CA LYS A 6 14.51 -1.47 1.25
C LYS A 6 13.12 -1.71 0.68
N LYS A 7 12.94 -1.36 -0.57
CA LYS A 7 11.67 -1.58 -1.25
C LYS A 7 11.53 -3.07 -1.53
N ILE A 8 10.40 -3.63 -1.14
CA ILE A 8 10.12 -5.04 -1.39
C ILE A 8 9.27 -5.19 -2.65
N ARG A 9 8.26 -4.34 -2.81
CA ARG A 9 7.38 -4.44 -3.95
C ARG A 9 6.68 -3.13 -4.21
N GLN A 10 6.40 -2.85 -5.49
CA GLN A 10 5.74 -1.61 -5.86
C GLN A 10 4.92 -1.86 -7.12
N GLU A 11 3.75 -1.29 -7.16
CA GLU A 11 2.86 -1.50 -8.29
C GLU A 11 1.85 -0.38 -8.44
N ASP A 12 1.52 -0.04 -9.67
CA ASP A 12 0.45 0.91 -9.95
C ASP A 12 -0.86 0.22 -9.62
N CYS A 13 -1.76 0.91 -8.97
CA CYS A 13 -3.04 0.31 -8.61
C CYS A 13 -4.07 1.39 -8.34
N ASN A 14 -5.27 0.96 -7.98
CA ASN A 14 -6.33 1.87 -7.60
C ASN A 14 -6.82 1.50 -6.21
N GLU A 15 -6.95 2.49 -5.36
CA GLU A 15 -7.58 2.27 -4.08
C GLU A 15 -9.03 2.76 -4.20
N ASP A 16 -9.95 2.07 -3.57
CA ASP A 16 -11.38 2.31 -3.77
C ASP A 16 -11.81 3.76 -3.59
N ASN A 17 -11.25 4.43 -2.62
CA ASN A 17 -11.64 5.80 -2.35
C ASN A 17 -10.62 6.83 -2.79
N LEU A 18 -9.39 6.45 -2.91
CA LEU A 18 -8.31 7.38 -3.23
C LEU A 18 -8.00 7.46 -4.72
N GLY A 19 -8.37 6.42 -5.46
CA GLY A 19 -8.14 6.42 -6.90
C GLY A 19 -6.79 5.87 -7.28
N ALA A 20 -6.29 6.30 -8.41
CA ALA A 20 -5.06 5.76 -8.98
C ALA A 20 -3.84 6.22 -8.20
N GLY A 21 -2.89 5.32 -8.07
CA GLY A 21 -1.66 5.65 -7.38
C GLY A 21 -0.68 4.51 -7.45
N ILE A 22 0.35 4.59 -6.63
CA ILE A 22 1.40 3.59 -6.57
C ILE A 22 1.49 3.07 -5.15
N LEU A 23 1.32 1.77 -5.00
CA LEU A 23 1.42 1.11 -3.71
C LEU A 23 2.81 0.54 -3.56
N THR A 24 3.46 0.88 -2.47
CA THR A 24 4.82 0.41 -2.19
C THR A 24 4.87 -0.22 -0.82
N VAL A 25 5.51 -1.37 -0.72
CA VAL A 25 5.80 -1.96 0.58
C VAL A 25 7.31 -2.10 0.71
N THR A 26 7.81 -1.68 1.85
CA THR A 26 9.23 -1.79 2.15
C THR A 26 9.38 -2.66 3.40
N ASN A 27 10.60 -2.85 3.85
CA ASN A 27 10.81 -3.60 5.07
C ASN A 27 10.45 -2.80 6.33
N LYS A 28 9.93 -1.59 6.15
CA LYS A 28 9.57 -0.75 7.31
C LYS A 28 8.15 -0.21 7.26
N ARG A 29 7.59 -0.02 6.06
CA ARG A 29 6.29 0.63 5.94
C ARG A 29 5.55 0.29 4.66
N ILE A 30 4.30 0.71 4.63
CA ILE A 30 3.47 0.63 3.45
C ILE A 30 3.13 2.05 3.08
N ALA A 31 3.30 2.41 1.83
CA ALA A 31 3.02 3.75 1.35
C ALA A 31 2.15 3.70 0.10
N PHE A 32 1.28 4.66 -0.04
CA PHE A 32 0.49 4.79 -1.24
C PHE A 32 0.61 6.24 -1.67
N ASP A 33 1.17 6.44 -2.86
CA ASP A 33 1.37 7.76 -3.41
C ASP A 33 0.38 7.97 -4.53
N LYS A 34 -0.47 8.96 -4.35
CA LYS A 34 -1.49 9.24 -5.32
C LYS A 34 -0.89 9.89 -6.53
N THR A 35 -1.34 9.51 -7.71
CA THR A 35 -0.84 10.11 -8.93
C THR A 35 -1.95 10.87 -9.61
N ARG A 36 -1.56 11.87 -10.41
CA ARG A 36 -2.52 12.59 -11.14
C ARG A 36 -2.58 11.98 -12.45
N GLY A 37 -3.57 11.35 -12.73
CA GLY A 37 -3.87 10.73 -13.91
C GLY A 37 -2.75 10.76 -14.89
N ARG A 38 -2.68 11.65 -15.79
CA ARG A 38 -1.77 11.61 -16.73
C ARG A 38 -0.70 12.45 -16.55
N ILE A 39 0.28 12.05 -16.80
CA ILE A 39 1.42 12.70 -16.58
C ILE A 39 1.99 13.32 -17.74
N MET A 40 1.56 14.42 -18.05
CA MET A 40 2.12 15.15 -19.12
C MET A 40 3.21 16.05 -18.58
N ASP A 41 3.23 16.22 -17.30
CA ASP A 41 4.20 17.11 -16.70
C ASP A 41 5.27 16.29 -16.04
N PHE A 42 6.40 16.19 -16.67
CA PHE A 42 7.46 15.38 -16.15
C PHE A 42 8.14 15.89 -14.91
N SER A 43 7.89 17.12 -14.57
CA SER A 43 8.49 17.65 -13.36
C SER A 43 7.77 17.15 -12.12
N LYS A 44 6.59 16.52 -12.36
CA LYS A 44 5.91 16.06 -11.23
C LYS A 44 6.06 14.63 -11.15
N LYS A 45 6.16 14.08 -10.01
CA LYS A 45 6.26 12.67 -9.86
C LYS A 45 4.99 12.28 -9.26
N PHE A 46 4.88 12.40 -7.96
CA PHE A 46 3.68 11.97 -7.26
C PHE A 46 3.05 13.19 -6.69
N ASP A 47 1.75 13.21 -6.67
CA ASP A 47 1.03 14.28 -6.09
C ASP A 47 1.36 14.37 -4.64
N GLU A 48 1.18 13.30 -3.93
CA GLU A 48 1.42 13.29 -2.51
C GLU A 48 1.33 11.88 -1.98
N THR A 49 1.97 11.63 -0.89
CA THR A 49 1.87 10.37 -0.20
C THR A 49 0.65 10.46 0.70
N VAL A 50 -0.35 9.65 0.41
CA VAL A 50 -1.60 9.66 1.15
C VAL A 50 -1.56 8.69 2.30
N ILE A 51 -0.92 7.54 2.10
CA ILE A 51 -0.79 6.54 3.13
C ILE A 51 0.68 6.34 3.40
N ASN A 52 1.08 6.44 4.65
CA ASN A 52 2.46 6.21 5.03
C ASN A 52 2.40 5.57 6.41
N THR A 53 2.27 4.27 6.42
CA THR A 53 2.02 3.51 7.64
C THR A 53 3.16 2.58 7.95
N LYS A 54 3.66 2.64 9.17
CA LYS A 54 4.70 1.70 9.59
C LYS A 54 4.07 0.32 9.68
N LEU A 55 4.86 -0.70 9.37
CA LEU A 55 4.35 -2.06 9.41
C LEU A 55 3.81 -2.42 10.79
N ASN A 56 4.35 -1.78 11.82
CA ASN A 56 3.91 -2.01 13.16
C ASN A 56 2.46 -1.55 13.41
N ASP A 57 1.97 -0.65 12.58
CA ASP A 57 0.62 -0.11 12.73
C ASP A 57 -0.40 -0.81 11.85
N VAL A 58 0.02 -1.81 11.10
CA VAL A 58 -0.90 -2.57 10.28
C VAL A 58 -1.55 -3.63 11.16
N ILE A 59 -2.87 -3.59 11.24
CA ILE A 59 -3.62 -4.49 12.10
C ILE A 59 -3.94 -5.79 11.40
N LYS A 60 -4.30 -5.72 10.13
CA LYS A 60 -4.74 -6.89 9.41
C LYS A 60 -4.60 -6.68 7.92
N VAL A 61 -4.30 -7.74 7.19
CA VAL A 61 -4.31 -7.73 5.73
C VAL A 61 -5.13 -8.93 5.27
N TRP A 62 -5.92 -8.74 4.21
CA TRP A 62 -6.77 -9.83 3.71
C TRP A 62 -7.15 -9.54 2.27
N LYS A 63 -7.83 -10.49 1.64
CA LYS A 63 -8.38 -10.30 0.31
C LYS A 63 -9.89 -10.23 0.41
N GLU A 64 -10.48 -9.43 -0.44
CA GLU A 64 -11.92 -9.27 -0.43
C GLU A 64 -12.41 -9.13 -1.86
N GLY A 65 -13.63 -9.56 -2.12
CA GLY A 65 -14.23 -9.43 -3.44
C GLY A 65 -14.71 -10.77 -3.96
N TRP A 66 -15.68 -10.71 -4.84
CA TRP A 66 -16.27 -11.91 -5.39
C TRP A 66 -15.60 -12.26 -6.71
N ILE A 67 -15.79 -11.44 -7.73
CA ILE A 67 -15.22 -11.69 -9.03
C ILE A 67 -13.86 -11.04 -9.15
N ILE A 68 -13.78 -9.77 -8.78
CA ILE A 68 -12.53 -9.05 -8.79
C ILE A 68 -12.09 -8.90 -7.36
N LYS A 69 -10.98 -9.52 -7.01
CA LYS A 69 -10.50 -9.48 -5.65
C LYS A 69 -9.53 -8.35 -5.44
N LYS A 70 -9.56 -7.78 -4.26
CA LYS A 70 -8.69 -6.69 -3.89
C LYS A 70 -7.91 -7.04 -2.63
N VAL A 71 -6.73 -6.48 -2.52
CA VAL A 71 -5.93 -6.63 -1.31
C VAL A 71 -6.33 -5.52 -0.37
N CYS A 72 -6.64 -5.88 0.85
CA CYS A 72 -7.13 -4.92 1.83
C CYS A 72 -6.19 -4.85 3.01
N ILE A 73 -6.05 -3.65 3.56
CA ILE A 73 -5.27 -3.48 4.77
C ILE A 73 -6.06 -2.64 5.76
N LYS A 74 -5.95 -3.00 7.02
CA LYS A 74 -6.53 -2.22 8.10
C LYS A 74 -5.37 -1.66 8.89
N ILE A 75 -5.34 -0.37 9.07
CA ILE A 75 -4.26 0.29 9.78
C ILE A 75 -4.80 1.08 10.95
N LYS A 76 -3.90 1.34 11.88
CA LYS A 76 -4.22 2.14 13.05
C LYS A 76 -3.64 3.52 12.80
N ASP A 77 -4.42 4.55 13.03
CA ASP A 77 -3.91 5.91 12.91
C ASP A 77 -4.44 6.74 14.09
N ASN A 78 -4.21 8.04 14.04
CA ASN A 78 -4.58 8.89 15.16
C ASN A 78 -6.07 8.95 15.43
N ASP A 79 -6.86 8.69 14.40
CA ASP A 79 -8.31 8.75 14.52
C ASP A 79 -8.95 7.38 14.75
N GLY A 80 -8.16 6.35 14.89
CA GLY A 80 -8.68 5.01 15.11
C GLY A 80 -8.17 4.05 14.06
N GLN A 81 -9.08 3.33 13.42
CA GLN A 81 -8.71 2.33 12.43
C GLN A 81 -9.31 2.69 11.09
N LYS A 82 -8.57 2.42 10.04
CA LYS A 82 -9.03 2.66 8.68
C LYS A 82 -8.72 1.47 7.80
N ASP A 83 -9.62 1.18 6.87
CA ASP A 83 -9.45 0.11 5.90
C ASP A 83 -9.18 0.71 4.54
N TYR A 84 -8.26 0.12 3.81
CA TYR A 84 -7.96 0.52 2.44
C TYR A 84 -8.03 -0.72 1.55
N LYS A 85 -8.56 -0.55 0.36
CA LYS A 85 -8.73 -1.66 -0.58
C LYS A 85 -8.05 -1.33 -1.90
N PHE A 86 -7.09 -2.16 -2.28
CA PHE A 86 -6.27 -1.91 -3.46
C PHE A 86 -6.52 -2.94 -4.54
N GLY A 87 -6.85 -2.46 -5.73
CA GLY A 87 -7.00 -3.33 -6.89
C GLY A 87 -5.65 -3.50 -7.55
N VAL A 88 -4.99 -4.60 -7.24
CA VAL A 88 -3.68 -4.90 -7.80
C VAL A 88 -3.78 -6.13 -8.68
N PHE A 89 -2.79 -6.31 -9.55
CA PHE A 89 -2.77 -7.43 -10.43
C PHE A 89 -2.73 -8.78 -9.75
N SER A 90 -1.74 -9.04 -8.98
CA SER A 90 -1.55 -10.33 -8.34
C SER A 90 -1.93 -10.23 -6.89
N ASN A 91 -3.23 -10.17 -6.61
CA ASN A 91 -3.67 -9.90 -5.24
C ASN A 91 -3.23 -10.97 -4.25
N GLY A 92 -3.22 -12.24 -4.66
CA GLY A 92 -2.74 -13.29 -3.76
C GLY A 92 -1.27 -13.14 -3.44
N SER A 93 -0.47 -12.82 -4.43
CA SER A 93 0.96 -12.61 -4.25
C SER A 93 1.22 -11.37 -3.40
N TRP A 94 0.44 -10.32 -3.60
CA TRP A 94 0.56 -9.13 -2.79
C TRP A 94 0.23 -9.41 -1.32
N LEU A 95 -0.81 -10.22 -1.10
CA LEU A 95 -1.19 -10.55 0.26
C LEU A 95 -0.05 -11.29 0.96
N GLU A 96 0.58 -12.24 0.28
CA GLU A 96 1.71 -12.95 0.84
C GLU A 96 2.86 -12.01 1.14
N THR A 97 3.15 -11.09 0.21
CA THR A 97 4.22 -10.14 0.39
C THR A 97 3.98 -9.29 1.64
N LEU A 98 2.75 -8.81 1.81
CA LEU A 98 2.42 -7.99 2.95
C LEU A 98 2.53 -8.77 4.25
N GLN A 99 2.03 -10.00 4.24
CA GLN A 99 2.09 -10.81 5.45
C GLN A 99 3.53 -11.11 5.85
N GLU A 100 4.37 -11.41 4.87
CA GLU A 100 5.78 -11.68 5.15
C GLU A 100 6.50 -10.44 5.64
N ALA A 101 6.22 -9.30 5.04
CA ALA A 101 6.88 -8.06 5.45
C ALA A 101 6.51 -7.72 6.90
N ILE A 102 5.25 -7.89 7.24
CA ILE A 102 4.79 -7.60 8.59
C ILE A 102 5.43 -8.55 9.60
N GLU A 103 5.47 -9.81 9.24
CA GLU A 103 6.02 -10.83 10.12
C GLU A 103 7.50 -10.60 10.36
N GLU A 104 8.25 -10.29 9.31
CA GLU A 104 9.67 -10.03 9.46
C GLU A 104 9.94 -8.76 10.25
N PHE A 105 9.08 -7.79 10.10
CA PHE A 105 9.24 -6.54 10.83
C PHE A 105 9.09 -6.77 12.33
N LYS A 106 8.22 -7.67 12.72
CA LYS A 106 7.94 -7.93 14.11
C LYS A 106 8.97 -8.86 14.77
N ASN A 107 9.76 -9.51 13.97
CA ASN A 107 10.81 -10.38 14.52
C ASN A 107 12.14 -9.60 14.79
#